data_0616a59dfe81a4e00308e84034eeed45
#
_entry.id   0616a59dfe81a4e00308e84034eeed45
#
_cell.length_a   1.000
_cell.length_b   1.000
_cell.length_c   1.000
_cell.angle_alpha   90.00
_cell.angle_beta   90.00
_cell.angle_gamma   90.00
#
_symmetry.space_group_name_H-M   'P 1'
#
loop_
_entity.id
_entity.type
_entity.pdbx_description
1 polymer ?
#
loop_
_entity_poly.entity_id
_entity_poly.type
_entity_poly.pdbx_seq_one_letter_code
_entity_poly.pdbx_strand_id
1 'polypeptide(L)'
;MTPAARTQAAIELLDAIILAAREGGAAADTLIARYFAQRRYAGSKDRRAVRDLVYAAIRALGEVPASGRAALLALATDDAALAATFDGSSHGPAPIAA
;
A
#
# COMPACT_ATOMS: atom_id res chain seq x y z
N MET A 1 -1.36 13.60 -4.11
CA MET A 1 -0.73 12.85 -2.99
C MET A 1 0.78 12.91 -3.11
N THR A 2 1.49 12.99 -2.00
CA THR A 2 2.95 12.85 -1.97
C THR A 2 3.34 11.39 -2.20
N PRO A 3 4.60 11.10 -2.58
CA PRO A 3 5.07 9.70 -2.63
C PRO A 3 4.87 8.96 -1.30
N ALA A 4 5.12 9.61 -0.17
CA ALA A 4 4.91 9.02 1.15
C ALA A 4 3.43 8.71 1.40
N ALA A 5 2.52 9.59 1.02
CA ALA A 5 1.08 9.36 1.14
C ALA A 5 0.61 8.20 0.25
N ARG A 6 1.19 8.04 -0.93
CA ARG A 6 0.92 6.90 -1.81
C ARG A 6 1.33 5.58 -1.17
N THR A 7 2.51 5.55 -0.53
CA THR A 7 2.99 4.38 0.20
C THR A 7 2.05 4.03 1.35
N GLN A 8 1.62 5.03 2.12
CA GLN A 8 0.67 4.81 3.22
C GLN A 8 -0.67 4.28 2.70
N ALA A 9 -1.17 4.81 1.59
CA ALA A 9 -2.41 4.32 0.98
C ALA A 9 -2.27 2.85 0.56
N ALA A 10 -1.13 2.46 -0.01
CA ALA A 10 -0.87 1.06 -0.37
C ALA A 10 -0.83 0.16 0.86
N ILE A 11 -0.25 0.63 1.97
CA ILE A 11 -0.23 -0.11 3.24
C ILE A 11 -1.65 -0.35 3.74
N GLU A 12 -2.48 0.69 3.76
CA GLU A 12 -3.88 0.59 4.22
C GLU A 12 -4.70 -0.35 3.34
N LEU A 13 -4.51 -0.27 2.03
CA LEU A 13 -5.17 -1.16 1.08
C LEU A 13 -4.74 -2.62 1.26
N LEU A 14 -3.45 -2.86 1.45
CA LEU A 14 -2.95 -4.21 1.71
C LEU A 14 -3.48 -4.77 3.01
N ASP A 15 -3.58 -3.96 4.07
CA ASP A 15 -4.22 -4.39 5.32
C ASP A 15 -5.67 -4.84 5.07
N ALA A 16 -6.43 -4.08 4.31
CA ALA A 16 -7.81 -4.42 3.97
C ALA A 16 -7.90 -5.69 3.11
N ILE A 17 -6.99 -5.85 2.14
CA ILE A 17 -6.93 -7.01 1.26
C ILE A 17 -6.59 -8.27 2.06
N ILE A 18 -5.62 -8.18 2.97
CA ILE A 18 -5.23 -9.31 3.82
C ILE A 18 -6.42 -9.74 4.70
N LEU A 19 -7.10 -8.79 5.31
CA LEU A 19 -8.27 -9.06 6.14
C LEU A 19 -9.39 -9.72 5.32
N ALA A 20 -9.70 -9.16 4.16
CA ALA A 20 -10.73 -9.70 3.27
C ALA A 20 -10.41 -11.12 2.82
N ALA A 21 -9.14 -11.40 2.51
CA ALA A 21 -8.71 -12.74 2.11
C ALA A 21 -8.93 -13.77 3.22
N ARG A 22 -8.72 -13.38 4.48
CA ARG A 22 -8.95 -14.25 5.64
C ARG A 22 -10.43 -14.51 5.90
N GLU A 23 -11.28 -13.54 5.60
CA GLU A 23 -12.72 -13.59 5.90
C GLU A 23 -13.59 -13.94 4.70
N GLY A 24 -12.99 -14.22 3.54
CA GLY A 24 -13.75 -14.49 2.32
C GLY A 24 -14.46 -13.26 1.78
N GLY A 25 -13.90 -12.07 2.02
CA GLY A 25 -14.48 -10.81 1.60
C GLY A 25 -14.16 -10.42 0.15
N ALA A 26 -14.26 -9.11 -0.14
CA ALA A 26 -14.11 -8.58 -1.49
C ALA A 26 -12.70 -8.78 -2.06
N ALA A 27 -12.62 -8.88 -3.38
CA ALA A 27 -11.35 -8.97 -4.11
C ALA A 27 -10.58 -7.64 -4.07
N ALA A 28 -9.27 -7.71 -4.34
CA ALA A 28 -8.37 -6.56 -4.26
C ALA A 28 -8.82 -5.38 -5.13
N ASP A 29 -9.22 -5.62 -6.37
CA ASP A 29 -9.66 -4.56 -7.27
C ASP A 29 -10.91 -3.82 -6.77
N THR A 30 -11.83 -4.56 -6.15
CA THR A 30 -13.02 -3.98 -5.53
C THR A 30 -12.65 -3.08 -4.35
N LEU A 31 -11.73 -3.56 -3.50
CA LEU A 31 -11.27 -2.79 -2.35
C LEU A 31 -10.53 -1.52 -2.76
N ILE A 32 -9.72 -1.59 -3.80
CA ILE A 32 -9.02 -0.43 -4.36
C ILE A 32 -10.04 0.61 -4.88
N ALA A 33 -11.03 0.16 -5.63
CA ALA A 33 -12.07 1.04 -6.15
C ALA A 33 -12.85 1.75 -5.03
N ARG A 34 -13.23 1.01 -3.99
CA ARG A 34 -13.93 1.56 -2.82
C ARG A 34 -13.08 2.57 -2.05
N TYR A 35 -11.80 2.27 -1.89
CA TYR A 35 -10.86 3.16 -1.21
C TYR A 35 -10.81 4.52 -1.89
N PHE A 36 -10.64 4.56 -3.21
CA PHE A 36 -10.54 5.81 -3.95
C PHE A 36 -11.88 6.49 -4.19
N ALA A 37 -12.99 5.77 -4.15
CA ALA A 37 -14.32 6.38 -4.19
C ALA A 37 -14.54 7.34 -3.01
N GLN A 38 -13.91 7.08 -1.88
CA GLN A 38 -13.97 7.91 -0.69
C GLN A 38 -12.86 8.96 -0.62
N ARG A 39 -11.94 8.95 -1.58
CA ARG A 39 -10.76 9.83 -1.62
C ARG A 39 -10.64 10.52 -2.97
N ARG A 40 -11.62 11.37 -3.26
CA ARG A 40 -11.75 12.04 -4.57
C ARG A 40 -10.59 12.99 -4.87
N TYR A 41 -9.86 13.45 -3.85
CA TYR A 41 -8.68 14.28 -4.02
C TYR A 41 -7.52 13.54 -4.71
N ALA A 42 -7.54 12.22 -4.72
CA ALA A 42 -6.52 11.43 -5.41
C ALA A 42 -6.78 11.43 -6.92
N GLY A 43 -5.82 11.94 -7.68
CA GLY A 43 -5.90 11.96 -9.14
C GLY A 43 -5.62 10.61 -9.77
N SER A 44 -5.74 10.52 -11.10
CA SER A 44 -5.53 9.26 -11.82
C SER A 44 -4.11 8.72 -11.70
N LYS A 45 -3.11 9.61 -11.65
CA LYS A 45 -1.70 9.22 -11.44
C LYS A 45 -1.49 8.62 -10.07
N ASP A 46 -2.11 9.22 -9.04
CA ASP A 46 -2.02 8.71 -7.67
C ASP A 46 -2.66 7.33 -7.56
N ARG A 47 -3.85 7.17 -8.10
CA ARG A 47 -4.57 5.88 -8.07
C ARG A 47 -3.78 4.79 -8.76
N ARG A 48 -3.18 5.10 -9.91
CA ARG A 48 -2.35 4.15 -10.66
C ARG A 48 -1.10 3.77 -9.86
N ALA A 49 -0.41 4.76 -9.28
CA ALA A 49 0.80 4.53 -8.51
C ALA A 49 0.52 3.65 -7.29
N VAL A 50 -0.56 3.92 -6.56
CA VAL A 50 -0.95 3.12 -5.39
C VAL A 50 -1.32 1.71 -5.80
N ARG A 51 -2.11 1.55 -6.87
CA ARG A 51 -2.48 0.23 -7.38
C ARG A 51 -1.25 -0.58 -7.79
N ASP A 52 -0.29 0.06 -8.46
CA ASP A 52 0.95 -0.61 -8.88
C ASP A 52 1.75 -1.09 -7.68
N LEU A 53 1.83 -0.29 -6.60
CA LEU A 53 2.49 -0.69 -5.35
C LEU A 53 1.80 -1.89 -4.71
N VAL A 54 0.47 -1.87 -4.64
CA VAL A 54 -0.31 -2.97 -4.06
C VAL A 54 -0.06 -4.27 -4.82
N TYR A 55 -0.17 -4.25 -6.14
CA TYR A 55 0.03 -5.46 -6.93
C TYR A 55 1.50 -5.90 -7.00
N ALA A 56 2.44 -4.96 -6.96
CA ALA A 56 3.87 -5.30 -6.86
C ALA A 56 4.14 -6.07 -5.56
N ALA A 57 3.58 -5.61 -4.45
CA ALA A 57 3.71 -6.28 -3.16
C ALA A 57 3.09 -7.68 -3.18
N ILE A 58 1.89 -7.82 -3.76
CA ILE A 58 1.21 -9.11 -3.88
C ILE A 58 2.05 -10.09 -4.70
N ARG A 59 2.61 -9.63 -5.83
CA ARG A 59 3.43 -10.50 -6.70
C ARG A 59 4.77 -10.89 -6.08
N ALA A 60 5.36 -10.00 -5.29
CA ALA A 60 6.68 -10.22 -4.70
C ALA A 60 6.66 -11.22 -3.54
N LEU A 61 5.52 -11.40 -2.90
CA LEU A 61 5.37 -12.24 -1.71
C LEU A 61 4.69 -13.55 -2.07
N GLY A 62 5.39 -14.67 -1.84
CA GLY A 62 4.84 -16.00 -2.06
C GLY A 62 3.83 -16.42 -1.00
N GLU A 63 3.77 -15.72 0.12
CA GLU A 63 2.89 -16.00 1.25
C GLU A 63 2.11 -14.74 1.62
N VAL A 64 0.99 -14.92 2.34
CA VAL A 64 0.23 -13.78 2.86
C VAL A 64 1.07 -13.07 3.91
N PRO A 65 1.38 -11.77 3.74
CA PRO A 65 2.18 -11.04 4.71
C PRO A 65 1.40 -10.81 6.01
N ALA A 66 2.13 -10.53 7.09
CA ALA A 66 1.51 -10.25 8.38
C ALA A 66 0.70 -8.94 8.34
N SER A 67 1.15 -7.95 7.55
CA SER A 67 0.49 -6.66 7.44
C SER A 67 0.88 -5.98 6.13
N GLY A 68 0.14 -4.94 5.77
CA GLY A 68 0.47 -4.10 4.62
C GLY A 68 1.83 -3.42 4.78
N ARG A 69 2.14 -2.95 5.99
CA ARG A 69 3.45 -2.35 6.27
C ARG A 69 4.58 -3.36 6.06
N ALA A 70 4.42 -4.58 6.56
CA ALA A 70 5.43 -5.63 6.36
C ALA A 70 5.66 -5.91 4.86
N ALA A 71 4.59 -5.94 4.07
CA ALA A 71 4.67 -6.14 2.63
C ALA A 71 5.45 -5.03 1.93
N LEU A 72 5.16 -3.78 2.25
CA LEU A 72 5.85 -2.63 1.65
C LEU A 72 7.30 -2.53 2.12
N LEU A 73 7.60 -2.88 3.37
CA LEU A 73 8.98 -2.93 3.86
C LEU A 73 9.79 -3.98 3.11
N ALA A 74 9.21 -5.15 2.86
CA ALA A 74 9.87 -6.20 2.07
C ALA A 74 10.16 -5.71 0.64
N LEU A 75 9.20 -5.04 0.01
CA LEU A 75 9.38 -4.47 -1.31
C LEU A 75 10.46 -3.37 -1.32
N ALA A 76 10.54 -2.58 -0.25
CA ALA A 76 11.49 -1.48 -0.11
C ALA A 76 12.94 -1.94 0.11
N THR A 77 13.16 -3.20 0.45
CA THR A 77 14.50 -3.76 0.67
C THR A 77 15.43 -3.54 -0.54
N ASP A 78 14.88 -3.66 -1.74
CA ASP A 78 15.62 -3.49 -2.99
C ASP A 78 15.21 -2.22 -3.76
N ASP A 79 14.54 -1.28 -3.09
CA ASP A 79 14.03 -0.06 -3.70
C ASP A 79 14.24 1.12 -2.77
N ALA A 80 15.38 1.81 -2.95
CA ALA A 80 15.76 2.93 -2.11
C ALA A 80 14.76 4.11 -2.18
N ALA A 81 14.16 4.33 -3.34
CA ALA A 81 13.16 5.39 -3.49
C ALA A 81 11.91 5.07 -2.68
N LEU A 82 11.46 3.83 -2.68
CA LEU A 82 10.34 3.39 -1.87
C LEU A 82 10.68 3.47 -0.38
N ALA A 83 11.87 3.02 0.02
CA ALA A 83 12.32 3.09 1.41
C ALA A 83 12.30 4.53 1.95
N ALA A 84 12.69 5.50 1.11
CA ALA A 84 12.69 6.92 1.49
C ALA A 84 11.30 7.48 1.76
N THR A 85 10.24 6.84 1.29
CA THR A 85 8.86 7.29 1.55
C THR A 85 8.38 6.99 2.97
N PHE A 86 9.10 6.16 3.72
CA PHE A 86 8.82 5.91 5.15
C PHE A 86 9.47 7.04 5.96
N ASP A 87 8.91 8.23 5.87
CA ASP A 87 9.51 9.48 6.33
C ASP A 87 8.83 10.11 7.55
N GLY A 88 7.76 9.50 8.05
CA GLY A 88 7.02 10.02 9.19
C GLY A 88 6.25 11.31 8.93
N SER A 89 6.08 11.69 7.66
CA SER A 89 5.29 12.86 7.32
C SER A 89 3.81 12.66 7.66
N SER A 90 3.05 13.77 7.65
CA SER A 90 1.65 13.83 8.12
C SER A 90 0.76 12.73 7.51
N HIS A 91 0.96 12.43 6.24
CA HIS A 91 0.17 11.43 5.51
C HIS A 91 1.00 10.25 5.06
N GLY A 92 2.26 10.19 5.46
CA GLY A 92 3.18 9.13 5.11
C GLY A 92 3.28 8.07 6.19
N PRO A 93 3.93 6.93 5.87
CA PRO A 93 4.16 5.89 6.86
C PRO A 93 5.25 6.29 7.86
N ALA A 94 5.18 5.71 9.06
CA ALA A 94 6.19 5.92 10.08
C ALA A 94 7.57 5.50 9.57
N PRO A 95 8.66 6.15 10.05
CA PRO A 95 10.01 5.79 9.63
C PRO A 95 10.33 4.32 9.88
N ILE A 96 11.22 3.78 9.05
CA ILE A 96 11.77 2.44 9.26
C ILE A 96 12.62 2.51 10.53
N ALA A 97 12.39 1.60 11.47
CA ALA A 97 13.16 1.56 12.72
C ALA A 97 14.64 1.28 12.40
N ALA A 98 15.51 2.04 13.08
CA ALA A 98 16.95 1.87 12.95
C ALA A 98 17.41 0.56 13.62
#